data_d4c5949899268e63077928328bfcc215
#
_entry.id   d4c5949899268e63077928328bfcc215
#
_cell.length_a   1.000
_cell.length_b   1.000
_cell.length_c   1.000
_cell.angle_alpha   90.00
_cell.angle_beta   90.00
_cell.angle_gamma   90.00
#
_symmetry.space_group_name_H-M   'P 1'
#
loop_
_entity.id
_entity.type
_entity.pdbx_description
1 polymer ?
#
loop_
_entity_poly.entity_id
_entity_poly.type
_entity_poly.pdbx_seq_one_letter_code
_entity_poly.pdbx_strand_id
1 'polypeptide(L)'
;ATTEIYTLTLHDALPIYHMEKHLPTLMEKLNVKTADELAAVPYRALAEAFLSIVGPGGAFGFGPRANGWYLGEAMEAGFTDRTKRTPLLVGSVLGEFLAFRPGVRNRQTATAEEVLEAVGAFYGMENADAIIEAFQQAYPGKNPLDATVIDAMFRPAVKRFVTAKAQFEEAPTYSYMFTAEMPLDGGKAPWHCADIPFAFHNIDKTEYCHFPGADGLQEQITLSFVQFARTGDPNNALVPAWPPVQPEDDACMILDLQSHVGHNHDDTLLLLCQQFAPKLDLFGTEDVDVQH
;
A
#
# COMPACT_ATOMS: atom_id res chain seq x y z
N ALA A 1 -28.62 15.84 -25.07
CA ALA A 1 -27.93 15.20 -23.95
C ALA A 1 -27.79 16.25 -22.86
N THR A 2 -28.73 16.28 -21.91
CA THR A 2 -28.69 17.12 -20.72
C THR A 2 -27.65 16.51 -19.79
N THR A 3 -26.54 17.18 -19.63
CA THR A 3 -25.58 16.92 -18.56
C THR A 3 -26.27 17.35 -17.27
N GLU A 4 -26.87 16.43 -16.55
CA GLU A 4 -27.25 16.67 -15.17
C GLU A 4 -25.97 16.87 -14.37
N ILE A 5 -25.66 18.12 -14.08
CA ILE A 5 -24.65 18.47 -13.08
C ILE A 5 -25.30 18.11 -11.75
N TYR A 6 -24.96 16.95 -11.22
CA TYR A 6 -25.32 16.61 -9.86
C TYR A 6 -24.71 17.65 -8.95
N THR A 7 -25.55 18.43 -8.31
CA THR A 7 -25.15 19.30 -7.23
C THR A 7 -24.72 18.38 -6.10
N LEU A 8 -23.42 18.12 -5.99
CA LEU A 8 -22.84 17.41 -4.85
C LEU A 8 -23.25 18.19 -3.60
N THR A 9 -24.01 17.56 -2.74
CA THR A 9 -24.25 18.12 -1.42
C THR A 9 -22.95 18.11 -0.64
N LEU A 10 -22.82 18.89 0.41
CA LEU A 10 -21.64 18.88 1.27
C LEU A 10 -21.35 17.48 1.81
N HIS A 11 -22.40 16.70 2.05
CA HIS A 11 -22.30 15.29 2.43
C HIS A 11 -21.73 14.38 1.34
N ASP A 12 -21.98 14.71 0.06
CA ASP A 12 -21.48 13.91 -1.07
C ASP A 12 -20.05 14.29 -1.45
N ALA A 13 -19.61 15.49 -1.11
CA ALA A 13 -18.29 16.02 -1.46
C ALA A 13 -17.21 15.74 -0.40
N LEU A 14 -17.60 15.41 0.83
CA LEU A 14 -16.66 15.09 1.90
C LEU A 14 -16.61 13.57 2.09
N PRO A 15 -15.50 12.93 1.75
CA PRO A 15 -15.31 11.54 2.10
C PRO A 15 -15.13 11.47 3.60
N ILE A 16 -15.83 10.51 4.31
CA ILE A 16 -15.24 9.96 5.50
C ILE A 16 -16.12 9.81 6.71
N TYR A 17 -16.07 8.61 7.22
CA TYR A 17 -16.63 8.20 8.50
C TYR A 17 -16.16 9.01 9.71
N HIS A 18 -14.96 9.63 9.65
CA HIS A 18 -14.37 10.33 10.78
C HIS A 18 -14.27 11.84 10.62
N MET A 19 -14.34 12.35 9.40
CA MET A 19 -14.10 13.78 9.14
C MET A 19 -15.37 14.63 9.22
N GLU A 20 -16.55 14.03 9.12
CA GLU A 20 -17.82 14.75 9.31
C GLU A 20 -17.91 15.48 10.66
N LYS A 21 -17.32 14.90 11.69
CA LYS A 21 -17.26 15.52 13.03
C LYS A 21 -16.50 16.84 13.05
N HIS A 22 -15.57 17.05 12.11
CA HIS A 22 -14.74 18.25 12.03
C HIS A 22 -15.39 19.36 11.18
N LEU A 23 -16.42 19.01 10.40
CA LEU A 23 -17.06 19.97 9.50
C LEU A 23 -17.68 21.17 10.23
N PRO A 24 -18.43 21.01 11.34
CA PRO A 24 -18.95 22.15 12.08
C PRO A 24 -17.85 23.10 12.56
N THR A 25 -16.78 22.56 13.11
CA THR A 25 -15.62 23.35 13.58
C THR A 25 -14.89 24.04 12.44
N LEU A 26 -14.76 23.38 11.28
CA LEU A 26 -14.16 23.96 10.08
C LEU A 26 -15.00 25.13 9.56
N MET A 27 -16.30 24.95 9.46
CA MET A 27 -17.24 25.99 9.00
C MET A 27 -17.26 27.20 9.96
N GLU A 28 -17.27 26.93 11.27
CA GLU A 28 -17.19 28.00 12.27
C GLU A 28 -15.88 28.78 12.15
N LYS A 29 -14.74 28.06 12.04
CA LYS A 29 -13.41 28.68 11.92
C LYS A 29 -13.27 29.54 10.68
N LEU A 30 -13.90 29.15 9.57
CA LEU A 30 -13.91 29.87 8.31
C LEU A 30 -15.06 30.92 8.23
N ASN A 31 -15.92 30.97 9.25
CA ASN A 31 -17.10 31.81 9.30
C ASN A 31 -18.03 31.64 8.07
N VAL A 32 -18.25 30.37 7.67
CA VAL A 32 -19.14 29.98 6.57
C VAL A 32 -20.29 29.14 7.11
N LYS A 33 -21.44 29.17 6.47
CA LYS A 33 -22.67 28.52 6.95
C LYS A 33 -23.25 27.53 5.96
N THR A 34 -22.80 27.56 4.71
CA THR A 34 -23.31 26.71 3.63
C THR A 34 -22.18 26.03 2.88
N ALA A 35 -22.52 24.97 2.13
CA ALA A 35 -21.59 24.29 1.26
C ALA A 35 -21.00 25.19 0.18
N ASP A 36 -21.84 26.04 -0.39
CA ASP A 36 -21.45 27.00 -1.45
C ASP A 36 -20.45 28.04 -0.91
N GLU A 37 -20.68 28.53 0.31
CA GLU A 37 -19.74 29.44 0.98
C GLU A 37 -18.41 28.72 1.26
N LEU A 38 -18.44 27.46 1.71
CA LEU A 38 -17.23 26.68 1.94
C LEU A 38 -16.47 26.42 0.63
N ALA A 39 -17.18 26.11 -0.44
CA ALA A 39 -16.59 25.90 -1.77
C ALA A 39 -15.95 27.17 -2.35
N ALA A 40 -16.42 28.34 -1.93
CA ALA A 40 -15.87 29.63 -2.34
C ALA A 40 -14.63 30.07 -1.53
N VAL A 41 -14.30 29.37 -0.44
CA VAL A 41 -13.10 29.65 0.37
C VAL A 41 -11.84 29.37 -0.46
N PRO A 42 -10.85 30.30 -0.50
CA PRO A 42 -9.59 30.04 -1.16
C PRO A 42 -8.91 28.79 -0.60
N TYR A 43 -8.40 27.94 -1.48
CA TYR A 43 -7.81 26.63 -1.12
C TYR A 43 -6.82 26.73 0.05
N ARG A 44 -5.94 27.74 0.03
CA ARG A 44 -4.93 27.91 1.10
C ARG A 44 -5.57 28.13 2.47
N ALA A 45 -6.58 29.00 2.55
CA ALA A 45 -7.28 29.26 3.81
C ALA A 45 -8.06 28.04 4.28
N LEU A 46 -8.67 27.28 3.36
CA LEU A 46 -9.34 26.02 3.65
C LEU A 46 -8.35 24.98 4.21
N ALA A 47 -7.21 24.80 3.55
CA ALA A 47 -6.20 23.84 3.96
C ALA A 47 -5.57 24.20 5.32
N GLU A 48 -5.23 25.47 5.55
CA GLU A 48 -4.69 25.96 6.83
C GLU A 48 -5.70 25.76 7.98
N ALA A 49 -6.97 26.09 7.75
CA ALA A 49 -8.03 25.89 8.73
C ALA A 49 -8.23 24.40 9.04
N PHE A 50 -8.27 23.55 8.01
CA PHE A 50 -8.46 22.12 8.13
C PHE A 50 -7.30 21.46 8.90
N LEU A 51 -6.05 21.68 8.47
CA LEU A 51 -4.87 21.13 9.12
C LEU A 51 -4.72 21.58 10.57
N SER A 52 -5.21 22.77 10.92
CA SER A 52 -5.21 23.24 12.32
C SER A 52 -6.22 22.52 13.23
N ILE A 53 -7.19 21.80 12.63
CA ILE A 53 -8.19 21.01 13.35
C ILE A 53 -7.72 19.55 13.47
N VAL A 54 -7.24 18.98 12.37
CA VAL A 54 -6.92 17.54 12.29
C VAL A 54 -5.45 17.20 12.45
N GLY A 55 -4.57 18.20 12.42
CA GLY A 55 -3.12 18.00 12.41
C GLY A 55 -2.59 17.52 11.04
N PRO A 56 -1.26 17.40 10.90
CA PRO A 56 -0.62 17.02 9.64
C PRO A 56 -1.05 15.66 9.10
N GLY A 57 -1.27 14.68 9.97
CA GLY A 57 -1.70 13.33 9.61
C GLY A 57 -3.14 13.22 9.15
N GLY A 58 -4.01 14.11 9.60
CA GLY A 58 -5.43 14.09 9.25
C GLY A 58 -5.73 14.34 7.75
N ALA A 59 -4.74 14.83 6.99
CA ALA A 59 -4.88 15.01 5.55
C ALA A 59 -5.08 13.70 4.78
N PHE A 60 -4.72 12.55 5.34
CA PHE A 60 -4.88 11.25 4.72
C PHE A 60 -6.23 10.56 5.02
N GLY A 61 -7.04 11.15 5.88
CA GLY A 61 -8.35 10.60 6.24
C GLY A 61 -9.43 10.76 5.16
N PHE A 62 -9.10 11.10 3.91
CA PHE A 62 -10.05 11.26 2.82
C PHE A 62 -10.20 9.98 2.01
N GLY A 63 -11.44 9.47 1.88
CA GLY A 63 -11.77 8.32 1.06
C GLY A 63 -13.17 8.47 0.44
N PRO A 64 -13.53 7.67 -0.55
CA PRO A 64 -14.87 7.71 -1.13
C PRO A 64 -15.91 7.26 -0.10
N ARG A 65 -17.07 7.94 -0.09
CA ARG A 65 -18.20 7.61 0.79
C ARG A 65 -19.26 6.84 0.03
N ALA A 66 -19.81 5.80 0.67
CA ALA A 66 -20.95 5.09 0.12
C ALA A 66 -22.14 6.04 -0.09
N ASN A 67 -22.73 5.97 -1.29
CA ASN A 67 -23.91 6.71 -1.70
C ASN A 67 -24.71 5.84 -2.71
N GLY A 68 -25.70 6.37 -3.36
CA GLY A 68 -26.50 5.62 -4.34
C GLY A 68 -25.73 5.15 -5.60
N TRP A 69 -24.54 5.69 -5.84
CA TRP A 69 -23.68 5.38 -6.97
C TRP A 69 -22.43 4.58 -6.56
N TYR A 70 -21.71 5.00 -5.53
CA TYR A 70 -20.60 4.26 -4.92
C TYR A 70 -21.16 3.44 -3.74
N LEU A 71 -21.05 2.12 -3.83
CA LEU A 71 -21.70 1.22 -2.86
C LEU A 71 -20.91 1.04 -1.56
N GLY A 72 -19.69 1.52 -1.50
CA GLY A 72 -18.76 1.33 -0.38
C GLY A 72 -17.62 0.38 -0.72
N GLU A 73 -16.78 0.11 0.28
CA GLU A 73 -15.65 -0.80 0.16
C GLU A 73 -16.13 -2.24 -0.10
N ALA A 74 -15.52 -2.92 -1.08
CA ALA A 74 -15.94 -4.27 -1.48
C ALA A 74 -15.84 -5.29 -0.34
N MET A 75 -14.94 -5.09 0.61
CA MET A 75 -14.79 -5.95 1.79
C MET A 75 -15.94 -5.80 2.80
N GLU A 76 -16.64 -4.68 2.77
CA GLU A 76 -17.77 -4.38 3.65
C GLU A 76 -19.12 -4.54 2.90
N ALA A 77 -19.22 -3.93 1.73
CA ALA A 77 -20.44 -3.91 0.92
C ALA A 77 -20.65 -5.17 0.07
N GLY A 78 -19.58 -5.98 -0.10
CA GLY A 78 -19.54 -7.13 -1.00
C GLY A 78 -19.16 -6.77 -2.43
N PHE A 79 -18.74 -7.79 -3.18
CA PHE A 79 -18.38 -7.65 -4.59
C PHE A 79 -19.63 -7.64 -5.46
N THR A 80 -19.74 -6.64 -6.34
CA THR A 80 -20.83 -6.58 -7.32
C THR A 80 -20.64 -7.62 -8.43
N ASP A 81 -21.70 -7.95 -9.18
CA ASP A 81 -21.60 -8.87 -10.32
C ASP A 81 -20.62 -8.39 -11.40
N ARG A 82 -20.44 -7.08 -11.53
CA ARG A 82 -19.44 -6.49 -12.42
C ARG A 82 -18.03 -6.76 -11.90
N THR A 83 -17.76 -6.48 -10.62
CA THR A 83 -16.43 -6.66 -10.03
C THR A 83 -16.03 -8.13 -9.94
N LYS A 84 -16.98 -9.05 -9.71
CA LYS A 84 -16.72 -10.50 -9.76
C LYS A 84 -16.18 -10.95 -11.13
N ARG A 85 -16.72 -10.39 -12.22
CA ARG A 85 -16.34 -10.71 -13.60
C ARG A 85 -15.19 -9.85 -14.17
N THR A 86 -14.62 -8.97 -13.40
CA THR A 86 -13.50 -8.14 -13.83
C THR A 86 -12.19 -8.75 -13.34
N PRO A 87 -11.24 -9.10 -14.23
CA PRO A 87 -9.90 -9.50 -13.82
C PRO A 87 -9.24 -8.44 -12.95
N LEU A 88 -8.45 -8.87 -11.96
CA LEU A 88 -7.76 -7.99 -11.05
C LEU A 88 -6.27 -8.32 -11.02
N LEU A 89 -5.42 -7.30 -11.12
CA LEU A 89 -3.99 -7.35 -10.81
C LEU A 89 -3.71 -6.26 -9.79
N VAL A 90 -3.23 -6.63 -8.62
CA VAL A 90 -2.92 -5.70 -7.53
C VAL A 90 -1.73 -6.18 -6.73
N GLY A 91 -0.96 -5.25 -6.18
CA GLY A 91 0.19 -5.57 -5.34
C GLY A 91 0.59 -4.41 -4.48
N SER A 92 1.73 -4.58 -3.83
CA SER A 92 2.38 -3.58 -2.98
C SER A 92 3.89 -3.67 -3.13
N VAL A 93 4.61 -2.77 -2.48
CA VAL A 93 6.07 -2.84 -2.37
C VAL A 93 6.48 -3.27 -0.96
N LEU A 94 7.69 -3.82 -0.81
CA LEU A 94 8.13 -4.46 0.43
C LEU A 94 8.07 -3.55 1.65
N GLY A 95 8.49 -2.28 1.50
CA GLY A 95 8.65 -1.36 2.63
C GLY A 95 7.63 -0.25 2.69
N GLU A 96 6.90 0.02 1.60
CA GLU A 96 5.92 1.11 1.52
C GLU A 96 6.39 2.38 2.26
N PHE A 97 5.55 2.96 3.11
CA PHE A 97 5.91 4.16 3.88
C PHE A 97 6.98 3.93 4.95
N LEU A 98 7.12 2.71 5.45
CA LEU A 98 8.14 2.39 6.45
C LEU A 98 9.56 2.50 5.88
N ALA A 99 9.73 2.26 4.58
CA ALA A 99 11.01 2.42 3.91
C ALA A 99 11.48 3.89 3.82
N PHE A 100 10.65 4.89 4.10
CA PHE A 100 11.10 6.29 4.24
C PHE A 100 11.80 6.58 5.56
N ARG A 101 11.74 5.68 6.54
CA ARG A 101 12.48 5.83 7.79
C ARG A 101 13.99 5.86 7.53
N PRO A 102 14.77 6.57 8.36
CA PRO A 102 16.23 6.50 8.26
C PRO A 102 16.70 5.06 8.34
N GLY A 103 17.50 4.63 7.36
CA GLY A 103 18.08 3.30 7.34
C GLY A 103 19.15 3.12 8.40
N VAL A 104 19.49 1.86 8.68
CA VAL A 104 20.64 1.52 9.53
C VAL A 104 21.93 1.87 8.77
N ARG A 105 22.84 2.57 9.42
CA ARG A 105 24.17 2.83 8.86
C ARG A 105 24.91 1.52 8.63
N ASN A 106 25.72 1.47 7.58
CA ASN A 106 26.52 0.28 7.23
C ASN A 106 25.70 -0.99 6.96
N ARG A 107 24.51 -0.82 6.36
CA ARG A 107 23.58 -1.90 6.03
C ARG A 107 24.25 -3.16 5.44
N GLN A 108 25.22 -2.97 4.53
CA GLN A 108 25.91 -4.09 3.86
C GLN A 108 26.93 -4.81 4.74
N THR A 109 27.33 -4.24 5.86
CA THR A 109 28.35 -4.77 6.77
C THR A 109 27.81 -4.99 8.19
N ALA A 110 26.52 -4.84 8.38
CA ALA A 110 25.88 -5.05 9.68
C ALA A 110 26.12 -6.48 10.18
N THR A 111 26.57 -6.60 11.42
CA THR A 111 26.74 -7.89 12.09
C THR A 111 25.39 -8.47 12.49
N ALA A 112 25.35 -9.77 12.78
CA ALA A 112 24.12 -10.40 13.28
C ALA A 112 23.61 -9.75 14.59
N GLU A 113 24.52 -9.26 15.44
CA GLU A 113 24.18 -8.54 16.68
C GLU A 113 23.53 -7.20 16.37
N GLU A 114 24.08 -6.41 15.45
CA GLU A 114 23.48 -5.13 15.00
C GLU A 114 22.13 -5.32 14.34
N VAL A 115 21.93 -6.40 13.58
CA VAL A 115 20.62 -6.77 13.02
C VAL A 115 19.62 -7.08 14.15
N LEU A 116 20.03 -7.91 15.11
CA LEU A 116 19.19 -8.29 16.26
C LEU A 116 18.80 -7.07 17.08
N GLU A 117 19.76 -6.18 17.36
CA GLU A 117 19.49 -4.92 18.07
C GLU A 117 18.50 -4.02 17.31
N ALA A 118 18.69 -3.87 16.00
CA ALA A 118 17.81 -3.03 15.17
C ALA A 118 16.38 -3.58 15.11
N VAL A 119 16.22 -4.88 14.92
CA VAL A 119 14.91 -5.55 14.90
C VAL A 119 14.28 -5.53 16.28
N GLY A 120 15.07 -5.79 17.33
CA GLY A 120 14.61 -5.75 18.72
C GLY A 120 14.19 -4.36 19.18
N ALA A 121 14.86 -3.31 18.71
CA ALA A 121 14.47 -1.93 18.98
C ALA A 121 13.11 -1.58 18.34
N PHE A 122 12.70 -2.28 17.28
CA PHE A 122 11.44 -2.03 16.59
C PHE A 122 10.29 -2.91 17.09
N TYR A 123 10.54 -4.21 17.31
CA TYR A 123 9.51 -5.21 17.64
C TYR A 123 9.56 -5.71 19.11
N GLY A 124 10.54 -5.27 19.89
CA GLY A 124 10.90 -5.84 21.20
C GLY A 124 11.98 -6.91 21.06
N MET A 125 12.97 -6.88 21.95
CA MET A 125 14.12 -7.82 21.90
C MET A 125 13.69 -9.29 22.01
N GLU A 126 12.65 -9.56 22.76
CA GLU A 126 12.09 -10.90 22.93
C GLU A 126 11.47 -11.50 21.65
N ASN A 127 11.13 -10.65 20.68
CA ASN A 127 10.49 -11.04 19.41
C ASN A 127 11.48 -11.04 18.23
N ALA A 128 12.66 -10.45 18.41
CA ALA A 128 13.59 -10.17 17.31
C ALA A 128 14.02 -11.40 16.53
N ASP A 129 14.40 -12.47 17.20
CA ASP A 129 14.81 -13.72 16.54
C ASP A 129 13.68 -14.30 15.69
N ALA A 130 12.45 -14.34 16.22
CA ALA A 130 11.30 -14.89 15.50
C ALA A 130 10.96 -14.04 14.25
N ILE A 131 11.06 -12.72 14.35
CA ILE A 131 10.84 -11.79 13.23
C ILE A 131 11.93 -11.98 12.16
N ILE A 132 13.21 -12.06 12.55
CA ILE A 132 14.34 -12.26 11.62
C ILE A 132 14.18 -13.60 10.89
N GLU A 133 13.87 -14.68 11.62
CA GLU A 133 13.66 -15.99 11.03
C GLU A 133 12.50 -16.00 10.05
N ALA A 134 11.35 -15.45 10.44
CA ALA A 134 10.17 -15.35 9.56
C ALA A 134 10.46 -14.51 8.33
N PHE A 135 11.21 -13.40 8.48
CA PHE A 135 11.62 -12.57 7.35
C PHE A 135 12.53 -13.32 6.37
N GLN A 136 13.53 -14.02 6.87
CA GLN A 136 14.44 -14.79 6.02
C GLN A 136 13.76 -15.96 5.31
N GLN A 137 12.73 -16.54 5.92
CA GLN A 137 11.89 -17.57 5.29
C GLN A 137 11.01 -16.97 4.19
N ALA A 138 10.38 -15.82 4.46
CA ALA A 138 9.51 -15.13 3.51
C ALA A 138 10.27 -14.53 2.32
N TYR A 139 11.44 -13.97 2.56
CA TYR A 139 12.26 -13.24 1.58
C TYR A 139 13.71 -13.70 1.58
N PRO A 140 13.99 -14.95 1.10
CA PRO A 140 15.34 -15.50 1.08
C PRO A 140 16.31 -14.60 0.31
N GLY A 141 17.48 -14.35 0.90
CA GLY A 141 18.53 -13.53 0.29
C GLY A 141 18.36 -12.02 0.41
N LYS A 142 17.25 -11.52 0.97
CA LYS A 142 17.10 -10.11 1.34
C LYS A 142 17.88 -9.79 2.61
N ASN A 143 18.25 -8.51 2.75
CA ASN A 143 18.98 -8.05 3.93
C ASN A 143 18.07 -8.14 5.17
N PRO A 144 18.49 -8.85 6.25
CA PRO A 144 17.63 -9.03 7.43
C PRO A 144 17.22 -7.73 8.11
N LEU A 145 17.95 -6.63 7.92
CA LEU A 145 17.55 -5.29 8.38
C LEU A 145 16.24 -4.81 7.76
N ASP A 146 15.84 -5.35 6.59
CA ASP A 146 14.57 -5.02 5.96
C ASP A 146 13.37 -5.50 6.77
N ALA A 147 13.55 -6.43 7.69
CA ALA A 147 12.52 -6.80 8.66
C ALA A 147 11.99 -5.57 9.44
N THR A 148 12.82 -4.53 9.64
CA THR A 148 12.42 -3.30 10.34
C THR A 148 11.54 -2.36 9.52
N VAL A 149 11.38 -2.63 8.22
CA VAL A 149 10.61 -1.78 7.29
C VAL A 149 9.53 -2.53 6.53
N ILE A 150 9.20 -3.75 6.97
CA ILE A 150 8.12 -4.54 6.35
C ILE A 150 6.80 -3.79 6.45
N ASP A 151 6.11 -3.68 5.32
CA ASP A 151 4.77 -3.12 5.27
C ASP A 151 3.75 -4.05 5.93
N ALA A 152 3.28 -3.66 7.11
CA ALA A 152 2.23 -4.35 7.85
C ALA A 152 0.83 -3.71 7.65
N MET A 153 0.70 -2.76 6.74
CA MET A 153 -0.55 -2.03 6.49
C MET A 153 -1.18 -2.38 5.13
N PHE A 154 -0.47 -2.12 4.03
CA PHE A 154 -1.01 -2.36 2.68
C PHE A 154 -0.98 -3.83 2.31
N ARG A 155 0.15 -4.52 2.54
CA ARG A 155 0.29 -5.93 2.16
C ARG A 155 -0.79 -6.83 2.78
N PRO A 156 -1.10 -6.76 4.10
CA PRO A 156 -2.18 -7.53 4.68
C PRO A 156 -3.55 -7.18 4.10
N ALA A 157 -3.78 -5.91 3.75
CA ALA A 157 -5.04 -5.48 3.12
C ALA A 157 -5.16 -6.01 1.70
N VAL A 158 -4.09 -5.91 0.89
CA VAL A 158 -4.02 -6.49 -0.47
C VAL A 158 -4.30 -7.99 -0.40
N LYS A 159 -3.62 -8.71 0.50
CA LYS A 159 -3.79 -10.17 0.65
C LYS A 159 -5.23 -10.55 0.98
N ARG A 160 -5.85 -9.91 1.95
CA ARG A 160 -7.27 -10.13 2.26
C ARG A 160 -8.17 -9.83 1.08
N PHE A 161 -7.91 -8.76 0.35
CA PHE A 161 -8.72 -8.36 -0.79
C PHE A 161 -8.61 -9.35 -1.96
N VAL A 162 -7.40 -9.79 -2.32
CA VAL A 162 -7.20 -10.72 -3.45
C VAL A 162 -7.78 -12.10 -3.15
N THR A 163 -7.60 -12.62 -1.92
CA THR A 163 -8.17 -13.91 -1.53
C THR A 163 -9.69 -13.87 -1.44
N ALA A 164 -10.27 -12.78 -0.95
CA ALA A 164 -11.72 -12.58 -0.96
C ALA A 164 -12.27 -12.46 -2.40
N LYS A 165 -11.59 -11.76 -3.29
CA LYS A 165 -11.97 -11.67 -4.71
C LYS A 165 -11.82 -13.00 -5.44
N ALA A 166 -10.79 -13.80 -5.09
CA ALA A 166 -10.53 -15.10 -5.71
C ALA A 166 -11.59 -16.16 -5.39
N GLN A 167 -12.48 -15.93 -4.41
CA GLN A 167 -13.65 -16.80 -4.17
C GLN A 167 -14.66 -16.79 -5.34
N PHE A 168 -14.55 -15.83 -6.26
CA PHE A 168 -15.40 -15.72 -7.43
C PHE A 168 -14.62 -16.19 -8.66
N GLU A 169 -15.03 -17.34 -9.21
CA GLU A 169 -14.36 -18.02 -10.30
C GLU A 169 -14.55 -17.32 -11.68
N GLU A 170 -15.39 -16.29 -11.74
CA GLU A 170 -15.80 -15.64 -12.99
C GLU A 170 -14.67 -14.85 -13.66
N ALA A 171 -13.65 -14.43 -12.89
CA ALA A 171 -12.48 -13.73 -13.45
C ALA A 171 -11.24 -13.91 -12.57
N PRO A 172 -10.04 -14.07 -13.15
CA PRO A 172 -8.81 -14.29 -12.41
C PRO A 172 -8.40 -13.06 -11.61
N THR A 173 -7.75 -13.33 -10.48
CA THR A 173 -7.13 -12.34 -9.62
C THR A 173 -5.64 -12.68 -9.50
N TYR A 174 -4.78 -11.68 -9.68
CA TYR A 174 -3.32 -11.82 -9.58
C TYR A 174 -2.78 -10.88 -8.51
N SER A 175 -1.76 -11.36 -7.80
CA SER A 175 -1.09 -10.62 -6.72
C SER A 175 0.40 -10.46 -7.04
N TYR A 176 0.98 -9.30 -6.71
CA TYR A 176 2.43 -9.10 -6.77
C TYR A 176 2.99 -8.39 -5.54
N MET A 177 4.27 -8.58 -5.32
CA MET A 177 5.10 -7.84 -4.37
C MET A 177 6.36 -7.37 -5.08
N PHE A 178 6.60 -6.06 -5.11
CA PHE A 178 7.85 -5.52 -5.62
C PHE A 178 8.89 -5.47 -4.49
N THR A 179 10.02 -6.17 -4.69
CA THR A 179 11.03 -6.35 -3.64
C THR A 179 12.43 -5.96 -4.06
N ALA A 180 12.63 -5.41 -5.28
CA ALA A 180 13.95 -5.05 -5.75
C ALA A 180 14.61 -4.03 -4.82
N GLU A 181 15.85 -4.33 -4.40
CA GLU A 181 16.63 -3.42 -3.58
C GLU A 181 17.00 -2.17 -4.39
N MET A 182 16.72 -1.01 -3.85
CA MET A 182 17.01 0.28 -4.47
C MET A 182 18.42 0.76 -4.08
N PRO A 183 19.17 1.45 -4.99
CA PRO A 183 20.61 1.75 -4.78
C PRO A 183 20.88 2.95 -3.85
N LEU A 184 19.91 3.35 -3.02
CA LEU A 184 20.10 4.43 -2.06
C LEU A 184 20.70 3.91 -0.75
N ASP A 185 21.49 4.72 -0.09
CA ASP A 185 22.08 4.47 1.24
C ASP A 185 22.84 3.12 1.36
N GLY A 186 23.42 2.65 0.25
CA GLY A 186 24.12 1.35 0.19
C GLY A 186 23.17 0.15 0.07
N GLY A 187 21.99 0.35 -0.43
CA GLY A 187 20.91 -0.61 -0.60
C GLY A 187 19.76 -0.31 0.35
N LYS A 188 18.55 -0.28 -0.18
CA LYS A 188 17.33 0.06 0.58
C LYS A 188 16.15 -0.75 0.06
N ALA A 189 15.30 -1.22 0.98
CA ALA A 189 14.01 -1.79 0.59
C ALA A 189 13.21 -0.78 -0.24
N PRO A 190 12.46 -1.22 -1.25
CA PRO A 190 11.65 -0.33 -2.06
C PRO A 190 10.57 0.34 -1.20
N TRP A 191 10.39 1.64 -1.40
CA TRP A 191 9.42 2.49 -0.73
C TRP A 191 8.14 2.68 -1.55
N HIS A 192 7.15 3.29 -0.97
CA HIS A 192 5.86 3.58 -1.63
C HIS A 192 6.07 4.21 -3.01
N CYS A 193 5.45 3.63 -4.03
CA CYS A 193 5.56 4.02 -5.45
C CYS A 193 6.92 3.73 -6.13
N ALA A 194 7.81 2.95 -5.51
CA ALA A 194 9.10 2.62 -6.13
C ALA A 194 8.97 1.73 -7.40
N ASP A 195 7.88 1.00 -7.54
CA ASP A 195 7.54 0.16 -8.69
C ASP A 195 6.98 0.95 -9.90
N ILE A 196 6.48 2.16 -9.68
CA ILE A 196 5.82 2.96 -10.73
C ILE A 196 6.72 3.20 -11.95
N PRO A 197 8.00 3.61 -11.82
CA PRO A 197 8.86 3.80 -12.98
C PRO A 197 9.04 2.53 -13.82
N PHE A 198 9.05 1.35 -13.17
CA PHE A 198 9.14 0.06 -13.85
C PHE A 198 7.82 -0.29 -14.56
N ALA A 199 6.69 0.01 -13.94
CA ALA A 199 5.38 -0.25 -14.54
C ALA A 199 5.12 0.61 -15.79
N PHE A 200 5.60 1.86 -15.80
CA PHE A 200 5.41 2.81 -16.90
C PHE A 200 6.58 2.88 -17.89
N HIS A 201 7.55 1.98 -17.79
CA HIS A 201 8.72 1.92 -18.69
C HIS A 201 9.50 3.26 -18.77
N ASN A 202 9.75 3.87 -17.63
CA ASN A 202 10.40 5.18 -17.58
C ASN A 202 11.45 5.30 -16.45
N ILE A 203 12.14 4.18 -16.14
CA ILE A 203 13.26 4.21 -15.18
C ILE A 203 14.37 5.15 -15.61
N ASP A 204 14.53 5.42 -16.91
CA ASP A 204 15.47 6.38 -17.46
C ASP A 204 15.23 7.83 -16.99
N LYS A 205 14.04 8.12 -16.46
CA LYS A 205 13.68 9.43 -15.87
C LYS A 205 13.92 9.50 -14.36
N THR A 206 14.35 8.39 -13.75
CA THR A 206 14.37 8.24 -12.30
C THR A 206 15.72 7.71 -11.82
N GLU A 207 16.55 8.59 -11.26
CA GLU A 207 17.96 8.31 -10.92
C GLU A 207 18.12 7.10 -10.00
N TYR A 208 17.23 6.93 -9.01
CA TYR A 208 17.28 5.80 -8.08
C TYR A 208 16.86 4.46 -8.68
N CYS A 209 16.41 4.42 -9.93
CA CYS A 209 16.11 3.18 -10.64
C CYS A 209 17.28 2.64 -11.46
N HIS A 210 18.44 3.32 -11.45
CA HIS A 210 19.61 2.92 -12.22
C HIS A 210 20.52 1.98 -11.40
N PHE A 211 20.30 0.69 -11.53
CA PHE A 211 21.14 -0.35 -10.92
C PHE A 211 21.27 -1.56 -11.88
N PRO A 212 22.29 -2.41 -11.70
CA PRO A 212 22.48 -3.57 -12.57
C PRO A 212 21.25 -4.48 -12.59
N GLY A 213 20.72 -4.74 -13.80
CA GLY A 213 19.54 -5.59 -13.99
C GLY A 213 18.21 -4.83 -13.99
N ALA A 214 18.19 -3.52 -13.68
CA ALA A 214 16.95 -2.72 -13.65
C ALA A 214 16.21 -2.72 -14.99
N ASP A 215 16.93 -2.64 -16.12
CA ASP A 215 16.32 -2.69 -17.47
C ASP A 215 15.54 -3.99 -17.68
N GLY A 216 16.13 -5.13 -17.32
CA GLY A 216 15.46 -6.44 -17.45
C GLY A 216 14.24 -6.55 -16.53
N LEU A 217 14.32 -6.02 -15.33
CA LEU A 217 13.19 -5.96 -14.39
C LEU A 217 12.07 -5.05 -14.91
N GLN A 218 12.42 -3.90 -15.47
CA GLN A 218 11.47 -2.99 -16.14
C GLN A 218 10.71 -3.70 -17.25
N GLU A 219 11.43 -4.40 -18.15
CA GLU A 219 10.79 -5.15 -19.25
C GLU A 219 9.80 -6.19 -18.71
N GLN A 220 10.17 -6.95 -17.67
CA GLN A 220 9.29 -7.93 -17.02
C GLN A 220 8.00 -7.29 -16.52
N ILE A 221 8.12 -6.21 -15.74
CA ILE A 221 6.98 -5.55 -15.10
C ILE A 221 6.10 -4.86 -16.13
N THR A 222 6.70 -4.02 -17.00
CA THR A 222 5.94 -3.31 -18.04
C THR A 222 5.17 -4.28 -18.93
N LEU A 223 5.84 -5.35 -19.43
CA LEU A 223 5.19 -6.32 -20.31
C LEU A 223 4.06 -7.06 -19.61
N SER A 224 4.24 -7.42 -18.33
CA SER A 224 3.19 -8.07 -17.54
C SER A 224 1.95 -7.18 -17.40
N PHE A 225 2.15 -5.90 -17.09
CA PHE A 225 1.03 -4.96 -16.93
C PHE A 225 0.32 -4.67 -18.27
N VAL A 226 1.09 -4.52 -19.36
CA VAL A 226 0.52 -4.34 -20.69
C VAL A 226 -0.25 -5.60 -21.14
N GLN A 227 0.30 -6.79 -20.87
CA GLN A 227 -0.36 -8.06 -21.21
C GLN A 227 -1.65 -8.23 -20.41
N PHE A 228 -1.61 -7.96 -19.11
CA PHE A 228 -2.80 -7.96 -18.27
C PHE A 228 -3.87 -6.97 -18.76
N ALA A 229 -3.48 -5.75 -19.09
CA ALA A 229 -4.42 -4.74 -19.61
C ALA A 229 -5.10 -5.16 -20.92
N ARG A 230 -4.42 -5.98 -21.74
CA ARG A 230 -4.95 -6.48 -23.02
C ARG A 230 -5.81 -7.73 -22.88
N THR A 231 -5.47 -8.62 -21.97
CA THR A 231 -6.01 -9.98 -21.94
C THR A 231 -6.66 -10.36 -20.60
N GLY A 232 -6.39 -9.62 -19.53
CA GLY A 232 -6.74 -10.01 -18.16
C GLY A 232 -5.77 -11.03 -17.54
N ASP A 233 -4.65 -11.36 -18.23
CA ASP A 233 -3.63 -12.31 -17.79
C ASP A 233 -2.24 -11.65 -17.91
N PRO A 234 -1.44 -11.53 -16.81
CA PRO A 234 -0.12 -10.90 -16.83
C PRO A 234 0.99 -11.80 -17.39
N ASN A 235 0.73 -13.09 -17.63
CA ASN A 235 1.72 -14.05 -18.07
C ASN A 235 2.35 -13.66 -19.41
N ASN A 236 3.68 -13.78 -19.50
CA ASN A 236 4.48 -13.53 -20.69
C ASN A 236 5.80 -14.31 -20.63
N ALA A 237 6.63 -14.21 -21.65
CA ALA A 237 7.87 -14.98 -21.78
C ALA A 237 8.99 -14.52 -20.84
N LEU A 238 8.87 -13.35 -20.17
CA LEU A 238 9.93 -12.76 -19.35
C LEU A 238 9.76 -13.03 -17.85
N VAL A 239 8.61 -13.55 -17.45
CA VAL A 239 8.33 -13.87 -16.04
C VAL A 239 8.07 -15.37 -15.88
N PRO A 240 8.32 -15.96 -14.71
CA PRO A 240 7.85 -17.29 -14.38
C PRO A 240 6.34 -17.43 -14.57
N ALA A 241 5.85 -18.67 -14.71
CA ALA A 241 4.40 -18.91 -14.73
C ALA A 241 3.75 -18.28 -13.50
N TRP A 242 2.84 -17.37 -13.72
CA TRP A 242 2.13 -16.59 -12.72
C TRP A 242 0.70 -17.11 -12.58
N PRO A 243 0.44 -18.01 -11.60
CA PRO A 243 -0.91 -18.53 -11.40
C PRO A 243 -1.82 -17.46 -10.78
N PRO A 244 -3.11 -17.51 -11.04
CA PRO A 244 -4.07 -16.68 -10.32
C PRO A 244 -4.15 -17.09 -8.85
N VAL A 245 -4.40 -16.11 -8.00
CA VAL A 245 -4.68 -16.30 -6.56
C VAL A 245 -5.88 -17.23 -6.39
N GLN A 246 -5.79 -18.12 -5.41
CA GLN A 246 -6.89 -18.96 -4.95
C GLN A 246 -7.35 -18.51 -3.55
N PRO A 247 -8.55 -18.87 -3.11
CA PRO A 247 -9.05 -18.46 -1.79
C PRO A 247 -8.12 -18.83 -0.62
N GLU A 248 -7.39 -19.93 -0.74
CA GLU A 248 -6.49 -20.46 0.29
C GLU A 248 -4.99 -20.32 -0.07
N ASP A 249 -4.70 -19.75 -1.23
CA ASP A 249 -3.34 -19.59 -1.76
C ASP A 249 -3.16 -18.23 -2.42
N ASP A 250 -2.48 -17.31 -1.71
CA ASP A 250 -2.01 -16.05 -2.28
C ASP A 250 -0.76 -16.31 -3.12
N ALA A 251 -0.97 -16.85 -4.34
CA ALA A 251 0.09 -17.02 -5.32
C ALA A 251 0.59 -15.64 -5.77
N CYS A 252 1.57 -15.10 -5.05
CA CYS A 252 2.10 -13.76 -5.22
C CYS A 252 3.36 -13.77 -6.10
N MET A 253 3.39 -13.02 -7.18
CA MET A 253 4.60 -12.80 -7.96
C MET A 253 5.53 -11.84 -7.24
N ILE A 254 6.67 -12.33 -6.78
CA ILE A 254 7.74 -11.52 -6.22
C ILE A 254 8.53 -10.92 -7.38
N LEU A 255 8.31 -9.65 -7.64
CA LEU A 255 8.96 -8.89 -8.71
C LEU A 255 10.31 -8.37 -8.22
N ASP A 256 11.37 -8.98 -8.69
CA ASP A 256 12.75 -8.73 -8.32
C ASP A 256 13.68 -9.02 -9.51
N LEU A 257 15.00 -8.83 -9.35
CA LEU A 257 15.99 -9.24 -10.35
C LEU A 257 15.86 -10.73 -10.73
N GLN A 258 15.40 -11.56 -9.81
CA GLN A 258 15.04 -12.96 -10.03
C GLN A 258 13.59 -13.16 -9.58
N SER A 259 12.67 -12.72 -10.42
CA SER A 259 11.24 -12.85 -10.13
C SER A 259 10.83 -14.31 -9.96
N HIS A 260 9.96 -14.58 -8.98
CA HIS A 260 9.45 -15.92 -8.67
C HIS A 260 8.07 -15.82 -8.00
N VAL A 261 7.35 -16.94 -7.95
CA VAL A 261 6.05 -17.00 -7.24
C VAL A 261 6.27 -17.50 -5.82
N GLY A 262 5.73 -16.75 -4.87
CA GLY A 262 5.60 -17.16 -3.47
C GLY A 262 4.16 -17.59 -3.17
N HIS A 263 4.00 -18.72 -2.48
CA HIS A 263 2.69 -19.23 -2.05
C HIS A 263 2.51 -19.01 -0.55
N ASN A 264 1.62 -18.10 -0.17
CA ASN A 264 1.42 -17.70 1.24
C ASN A 264 2.72 -17.41 1.99
N HIS A 265 3.74 -16.97 1.25
CA HIS A 265 5.16 -16.96 1.66
C HIS A 265 5.44 -16.08 2.88
N ASP A 266 4.63 -15.06 3.11
CA ASP A 266 4.80 -14.04 4.15
C ASP A 266 3.78 -14.11 5.30
N ASP A 267 2.94 -15.15 5.36
CA ASP A 267 1.86 -15.27 6.36
C ASP A 267 2.37 -15.16 7.80
N THR A 268 3.37 -15.97 8.14
CA THR A 268 3.94 -15.96 9.49
C THR A 268 4.55 -14.62 9.82
N LEU A 269 5.30 -14.03 8.89
CA LEU A 269 5.92 -12.73 9.08
C LEU A 269 4.87 -11.64 9.31
N LEU A 270 3.83 -11.59 8.48
CA LEU A 270 2.77 -10.58 8.61
C LEU A 270 2.02 -10.70 9.93
N LEU A 271 1.73 -11.92 10.39
CA LEU A 271 1.10 -12.14 11.70
C LEU A 271 1.97 -11.61 12.84
N LEU A 272 3.27 -11.90 12.83
CA LEU A 272 4.21 -11.39 13.82
C LEU A 272 4.34 -9.86 13.76
N CYS A 273 4.46 -9.29 12.57
CA CYS A 273 4.51 -7.85 12.38
C CYS A 273 3.23 -7.16 12.89
N GLN A 274 2.05 -7.68 12.59
CA GLN A 274 0.78 -7.14 13.10
C GLN A 274 0.66 -7.21 14.62
N GLN A 275 1.24 -8.24 15.23
CA GLN A 275 1.19 -8.43 16.67
C GLN A 275 2.18 -7.55 17.42
N PHE A 276 3.38 -7.34 16.90
CA PHE A 276 4.50 -6.77 17.63
C PHE A 276 5.01 -5.43 17.08
N ALA A 277 4.63 -5.05 15.83
CA ALA A 277 5.02 -3.73 15.33
C ALA A 277 4.43 -2.63 16.20
N PRO A 278 5.19 -1.56 16.48
CA PRO A 278 4.64 -0.41 17.14
C PRO A 278 3.47 0.12 16.30
N LYS A 279 2.41 0.54 16.95
CA LYS A 279 1.33 1.25 16.27
C LYS A 279 1.90 2.55 15.73
N LEU A 280 2.14 2.57 14.43
CA LEU A 280 2.62 3.75 13.76
C LEU A 280 1.40 4.54 13.26
N ASP A 281 1.13 5.63 13.91
CA ASP A 281 0.16 6.61 13.41
C ASP A 281 0.81 7.39 12.26
N LEU A 282 0.93 6.76 11.10
CA LEU A 282 1.44 7.39 9.87
C LEU A 282 0.52 8.51 9.39
N PHE A 283 -0.71 8.56 9.89
CA PHE A 283 -1.76 9.44 9.41
C PHE A 283 -2.33 10.37 10.49
N GLY A 284 -1.76 10.37 11.71
CA GLY A 284 -2.21 11.23 12.81
C GLY A 284 -3.63 10.92 13.30
N THR A 285 -4.01 9.63 13.28
CA THR A 285 -5.36 9.18 13.64
C THR A 285 -5.48 8.71 15.09
N GLU A 286 -4.36 8.53 15.80
CA GLU A 286 -4.36 8.21 17.23
C GLU A 286 -4.46 9.49 18.06
N ASP A 287 -5.62 9.80 18.53
CA ASP A 287 -6.10 10.43 19.74
C ASP A 287 -7.52 10.96 19.53
N VAL A 288 -8.44 10.04 19.35
CA VAL A 288 -9.82 10.35 19.65
C VAL A 288 -10.32 9.26 20.58
N ASP A 289 -10.13 9.53 21.89
CA ASP A 289 -10.87 8.83 22.93
C ASP A 289 -12.34 8.76 22.53
N VAL A 290 -12.77 7.61 22.07
CA VAL A 290 -14.18 7.27 22.01
C VAL A 290 -14.59 6.99 23.45
N GLN A 291 -14.83 8.04 24.21
CA GLN A 291 -15.66 7.91 25.40
C GLN A 291 -17.09 7.72 24.92
N HIS A 292 -17.58 6.55 25.20
CA HIS A 292 -18.97 6.13 25.00
C HIS A 292 -19.96 7.00 25.80
#